data_9813da530e6718d4ff3c605e8904ae37
#
_entry.id   9813da530e6718d4ff3c605e8904ae37
#
_cell.length_a   1.000
_cell.length_b   1.000
_cell.length_c   1.000
_cell.angle_alpha   90.00
_cell.angle_beta   90.00
_cell.angle_gamma   90.00
#
_symmetry.space_group_name_H-M   'P 1'
#
loop_
_entity.id
_entity.type
_entity.pdbx_description
1 polymer ?
#
loop_
_entity_poly.entity_id
_entity_poly.type
_entity_poly.pdbx_seq_one_letter_code
_entity_poly.pdbx_strand_id
1 'polypeptide(L)'
;MYYRVRKSWEDSKSQLGAYTILDNAIKKCDENPGFSVFDEDGKVVHKSGTVVIRTMSYKAKLLKKAGKYRAGQKVVVTRNRKKQWVLKDGTVVNRSNLTLTKQIYDNTCRYSKADAEAYVNKEGFASPTEWLFWCNKYGQRVYIFKGSKGAWVLQKVFRCGTGIITSDQGVGFSWKIWNKDKAFKGPRVTQYWNMHYSSPGGNSIHKGGIGKPSTHGCIALGKKAAIWAFIMLPLNTRVVVF
;
A
#
# COMPACT_ATOMS: atom_id res chain seq x y z
N MET A 1 18.54 9.53 -16.60
CA MET A 1 17.91 10.37 -15.55
C MET A 1 18.60 10.11 -14.23
N TYR A 2 19.16 11.14 -13.58
CA TYR A 2 19.83 11.05 -12.29
C TYR A 2 19.04 11.79 -11.22
N TYR A 3 19.03 11.23 -10.02
CA TYR A 3 18.49 11.85 -8.80
C TYR A 3 19.64 12.28 -7.91
N ARG A 4 19.70 13.57 -7.57
CA ARG A 4 20.78 14.15 -6.74
C ARG A 4 20.28 14.39 -5.33
N VAL A 5 21.11 14.02 -4.33
CA VAL A 5 20.80 14.23 -2.91
C VAL A 5 21.62 15.41 -2.42
N ARG A 6 20.95 16.54 -2.10
CA ARG A 6 21.56 17.81 -1.69
C ARG A 6 20.71 18.52 -0.62
N LYS A 7 21.28 19.54 0.06
CA LYS A 7 20.50 20.41 0.94
C LYS A 7 19.60 21.37 0.17
N SER A 8 20.09 21.95 -0.93
CA SER A 8 19.31 22.69 -1.93
C SER A 8 19.84 22.35 -3.34
N TRP A 9 19.10 22.74 -4.39
CA TRP A 9 19.53 22.49 -5.77
C TRP A 9 20.82 23.25 -6.09
N GLU A 10 20.93 24.49 -5.61
CA GLU A 10 22.06 25.39 -5.86
C GLU A 10 23.30 24.97 -5.08
N ASP A 11 23.14 24.28 -3.95
CA ASP A 11 24.26 23.83 -3.10
C ASP A 11 24.86 22.52 -3.61
N SER A 12 25.61 22.62 -4.72
CA SER A 12 26.27 21.44 -5.30
C SER A 12 27.35 20.84 -4.39
N LYS A 13 27.92 21.63 -3.47
CA LYS A 13 28.94 21.18 -2.50
C LYS A 13 28.37 20.25 -1.45
N SER A 14 27.07 20.35 -1.14
CA SER A 14 26.40 19.43 -0.21
C SER A 14 26.01 18.09 -0.83
N GLN A 15 26.31 17.82 -2.11
CA GLN A 15 25.85 16.62 -2.77
C GLN A 15 26.39 15.34 -2.12
N LEU A 16 25.49 14.51 -1.59
CA LEU A 16 25.81 13.20 -1.01
C LEU A 16 25.91 12.08 -2.05
N GLY A 17 25.36 12.31 -3.26
CA GLY A 17 25.40 11.35 -4.35
C GLY A 17 24.45 11.70 -5.49
N ALA A 18 24.63 10.98 -6.61
CA ALA A 18 23.72 10.98 -7.75
C ALA A 18 23.37 9.53 -8.09
N TYR A 19 22.08 9.24 -8.24
CA TYR A 19 21.54 7.88 -8.34
C TYR A 19 20.65 7.75 -9.57
N THR A 20 20.78 6.67 -10.30
CA THR A 20 19.87 6.32 -11.41
C THR A 20 18.56 5.70 -10.94
N ILE A 21 18.55 5.21 -9.70
CA ILE A 21 17.38 4.60 -9.03
C ILE A 21 16.91 5.55 -7.94
N LEU A 22 15.66 6.03 -8.04
CA LEU A 22 15.06 6.97 -7.09
C LEU A 22 15.08 6.43 -5.65
N ASP A 23 14.83 5.14 -5.46
CA ASP A 23 14.79 4.51 -4.14
C ASP A 23 16.12 4.58 -3.40
N ASN A 24 17.24 4.47 -4.13
CA ASN A 24 18.58 4.61 -3.54
C ASN A 24 18.86 6.06 -3.13
N ALA A 25 18.39 7.02 -3.92
CA ALA A 25 18.47 8.44 -3.58
C ALA A 25 17.63 8.79 -2.35
N ILE A 26 16.40 8.27 -2.27
CA ILE A 26 15.50 8.45 -1.12
C ILE A 26 16.15 7.89 0.14
N LYS A 27 16.65 6.65 0.09
CA LYS A 27 17.34 6.05 1.24
C LYS A 27 18.48 6.91 1.73
N LYS A 28 19.35 7.38 0.82
CA LYS A 28 20.48 8.26 1.19
C LYS A 28 20.01 9.59 1.76
N CYS A 29 18.93 10.14 1.22
CA CYS A 29 18.33 11.38 1.72
C CYS A 29 17.78 11.21 3.14
N ASP A 30 17.05 10.12 3.41
CA ASP A 30 16.42 9.88 4.72
C ASP A 30 17.45 9.58 5.83
N GLU A 31 18.60 9.02 5.47
CA GLU A 31 19.75 8.85 6.36
C GLU A 31 20.41 10.20 6.75
N ASN A 32 20.07 11.30 6.07
CA ASN A 32 20.68 12.61 6.24
C ASN A 32 19.60 13.69 6.42
N PRO A 33 19.18 14.00 7.66
CA PRO A 33 18.19 15.06 7.92
C PRO A 33 18.57 16.40 7.31
N GLY A 34 17.58 17.09 6.74
CA GLY A 34 17.79 18.40 6.08
C GLY A 34 18.17 18.32 4.60
N PHE A 35 18.31 17.10 4.04
CA PHE A 35 18.57 16.91 2.61
C PHE A 35 17.29 16.68 1.81
N SER A 36 17.39 16.86 0.50
CA SER A 36 16.33 16.61 -0.47
C SER A 36 16.88 15.84 -1.67
N VAL A 37 16.02 15.08 -2.33
CA VAL A 37 16.29 14.46 -3.63
C VAL A 37 15.74 15.35 -4.70
N PHE A 38 16.57 15.68 -5.68
CA PHE A 38 16.23 16.48 -6.86
C PHE A 38 16.30 15.63 -8.13
N ASP A 39 15.39 15.86 -9.08
CA ASP A 39 15.49 15.34 -10.43
C ASP A 39 16.50 16.17 -11.27
N GLU A 40 16.60 15.88 -12.58
CA GLU A 40 17.53 16.57 -13.49
C GLU A 40 17.17 18.04 -13.70
N ASP A 41 15.90 18.39 -13.52
CA ASP A 41 15.39 19.75 -13.68
C ASP A 41 15.46 20.58 -12.38
N GLY A 42 16.06 20.01 -11.32
CA GLY A 42 16.17 20.66 -10.02
C GLY A 42 14.88 20.65 -9.19
N LYS A 43 13.87 19.93 -9.63
CA LYS A 43 12.63 19.78 -8.88
C LYS A 43 12.82 18.82 -7.72
N VAL A 44 12.37 19.23 -6.53
CA VAL A 44 12.35 18.34 -5.35
C VAL A 44 11.38 17.21 -5.56
N VAL A 45 11.88 15.98 -5.56
CA VAL A 45 11.08 14.74 -5.65
C VAL A 45 10.93 14.05 -4.30
N HIS A 46 11.80 14.37 -3.33
CA HIS A 46 11.73 13.88 -1.95
C HIS A 46 12.49 14.81 -1.01
N LYS A 47 12.03 14.91 0.25
CA LYS A 47 12.75 15.58 1.35
C LYS A 47 12.97 14.57 2.47
N SER A 48 14.13 14.62 3.14
CA SER A 48 14.39 13.78 4.31
C SER A 48 13.29 13.93 5.36
N GLY A 49 12.86 12.82 5.94
CA GLY A 49 11.73 12.79 6.87
C GLY A 49 10.35 12.84 6.19
N THR A 50 10.27 12.89 4.85
CA THR A 50 9.00 12.76 4.14
C THR A 50 8.66 11.27 3.96
N VAL A 51 7.60 10.82 4.57
CA VAL A 51 7.17 9.43 4.46
C VAL A 51 6.61 9.16 3.06
N VAL A 52 7.32 8.35 2.28
CA VAL A 52 6.85 7.88 0.97
C VAL A 52 6.19 6.51 1.13
N ILE A 53 4.89 6.49 1.06
CA ILE A 53 4.15 5.23 1.09
C ILE A 53 4.05 4.66 -0.33
N ARG A 54 4.66 3.51 -0.53
CA ARG A 54 4.62 2.80 -1.80
C ARG A 54 3.34 1.99 -1.92
N THR A 55 2.72 2.08 -3.08
CA THR A 55 1.53 1.32 -3.43
C THR A 55 1.85 0.23 -4.45
N MET A 56 1.13 -0.88 -4.41
CA MET A 56 1.29 -1.94 -5.41
C MET A 56 1.02 -1.39 -6.81
N SER A 57 1.95 -1.68 -7.71
CA SER A 57 1.85 -1.34 -9.13
C SER A 57 1.73 -2.60 -9.98
N TYR A 58 1.39 -2.43 -11.26
CA TYR A 58 1.18 -3.54 -12.17
C TYR A 58 1.85 -3.27 -13.52
N LYS A 59 2.60 -4.23 -14.06
CA LYS A 59 2.92 -4.24 -15.48
C LYS A 59 1.66 -4.57 -16.26
N ALA A 60 1.40 -3.83 -17.31
CA ALA A 60 0.21 -3.99 -18.13
C ALA A 60 0.52 -3.76 -19.63
N LYS A 61 -0.34 -4.26 -20.51
CA LYS A 61 -0.40 -3.91 -21.93
C LYS A 61 -1.66 -3.08 -22.16
N LEU A 62 -1.53 -1.96 -22.84
CA LEU A 62 -2.67 -1.14 -23.26
C LEU A 62 -3.39 -1.81 -24.43
N LEU A 63 -4.72 -1.91 -24.35
CA LEU A 63 -5.56 -2.40 -25.43
C LEU A 63 -5.98 -1.29 -26.40
N LYS A 64 -6.06 -0.04 -25.90
CA LYS A 64 -6.40 1.17 -26.66
C LYS A 64 -5.41 2.29 -26.33
N LYS A 65 -5.30 3.29 -27.21
CA LYS A 65 -4.52 4.51 -26.97
C LYS A 65 -5.00 5.22 -25.69
N ALA A 66 -4.04 5.74 -24.89
CA ALA A 66 -4.32 6.51 -23.67
C ALA A 66 -3.30 7.65 -23.54
N GLY A 67 -3.74 8.89 -23.68
CA GLY A 67 -2.85 10.06 -23.72
C GLY A 67 -1.78 9.88 -24.81
N LYS A 68 -0.52 10.01 -24.42
CA LYS A 68 0.65 9.80 -25.31
C LYS A 68 1.00 8.33 -25.59
N TYR A 69 0.38 7.38 -24.86
CA TYR A 69 0.69 5.95 -24.96
C TYR A 69 -0.14 5.29 -26.07
N ARG A 70 0.49 4.40 -26.86
CA ARG A 70 -0.14 3.71 -27.98
C ARG A 70 -0.81 2.40 -27.54
N ALA A 71 -1.79 1.94 -28.30
CA ALA A 71 -2.31 0.57 -28.18
C ALA A 71 -1.15 -0.45 -28.34
N GLY A 72 -1.20 -1.54 -27.58
CA GLY A 72 -0.14 -2.55 -27.55
C GLY A 72 1.07 -2.21 -26.67
N GLN A 73 1.24 -0.96 -26.26
CA GLN A 73 2.38 -0.53 -25.45
C GLN A 73 2.37 -1.18 -24.06
N LYS A 74 3.54 -1.64 -23.61
CA LYS A 74 3.78 -2.10 -22.24
C LYS A 74 3.94 -0.88 -21.31
N VAL A 75 3.19 -0.86 -20.23
CA VAL A 75 3.15 0.26 -19.25
C VAL A 75 3.18 -0.26 -17.81
N VAL A 76 3.43 0.66 -16.89
CA VAL A 76 3.21 0.42 -15.46
C VAL A 76 2.02 1.27 -15.02
N VAL A 77 1.08 0.65 -14.31
CA VAL A 77 -0.10 1.31 -13.76
C VAL A 77 -0.18 1.09 -12.26
N THR A 78 -0.73 2.08 -11.56
CA THR A 78 -1.09 1.99 -10.14
C THR A 78 -2.59 2.20 -9.99
N ARG A 79 -3.16 1.75 -8.89
CA ARG A 79 -4.54 2.06 -8.53
C ARG A 79 -4.55 3.16 -7.47
N ASN A 80 -5.09 4.32 -7.79
CA ASN A 80 -5.13 5.45 -6.88
C ASN A 80 -6.29 5.33 -5.84
N ARG A 81 -6.37 6.28 -4.91
CA ARG A 81 -7.42 6.34 -3.87
C ARG A 81 -8.84 6.44 -4.42
N LYS A 82 -9.02 7.02 -5.61
CA LYS A 82 -10.31 7.08 -6.31
C LYS A 82 -10.66 5.77 -7.02
N LYS A 83 -9.88 4.70 -6.78
CA LYS A 83 -9.99 3.38 -7.44
C LYS A 83 -9.75 3.44 -8.96
N GLN A 84 -9.09 4.47 -9.45
CA GLN A 84 -8.75 4.65 -10.85
C GLN A 84 -7.41 3.99 -11.16
N TRP A 85 -7.26 3.47 -12.37
CA TRP A 85 -5.99 3.00 -12.90
C TRP A 85 -5.25 4.17 -13.52
N VAL A 86 -4.02 4.41 -13.07
CA VAL A 86 -3.25 5.62 -13.42
C VAL A 86 -1.88 5.21 -13.95
N LEU A 87 -1.48 5.77 -15.09
CA LEU A 87 -0.14 5.65 -15.66
C LEU A 87 0.85 6.53 -14.90
N LYS A 88 2.16 6.31 -15.15
CA LYS A 88 3.23 7.04 -14.46
C LYS A 88 3.13 8.58 -14.57
N ASP A 89 2.58 9.07 -15.67
CA ASP A 89 2.39 10.52 -15.92
C ASP A 89 1.05 11.07 -15.41
N GLY A 90 0.27 10.29 -14.67
CA GLY A 90 -1.04 10.69 -14.15
C GLY A 90 -2.22 10.40 -15.08
N THR A 91 -1.99 9.94 -16.31
CA THR A 91 -3.07 9.58 -17.25
C THR A 91 -3.96 8.48 -16.66
N VAL A 92 -5.26 8.77 -16.55
CA VAL A 92 -6.27 7.79 -16.08
C VAL A 92 -6.65 6.86 -17.23
N VAL A 93 -6.69 5.56 -16.93
CA VAL A 93 -7.03 4.52 -17.91
C VAL A 93 -8.18 3.66 -17.37
N ASN A 94 -9.13 3.34 -18.25
CA ASN A 94 -10.19 2.39 -17.88
C ASN A 94 -9.58 0.97 -17.71
N ARG A 95 -10.04 0.22 -16.70
CA ARG A 95 -9.60 -1.14 -16.43
C ARG A 95 -9.78 -2.08 -17.64
N SER A 96 -10.86 -1.91 -18.39
CA SER A 96 -11.14 -2.69 -19.62
C SER A 96 -10.10 -2.49 -20.72
N ASN A 97 -9.32 -1.41 -20.68
CA ASN A 97 -8.25 -1.10 -21.63
C ASN A 97 -6.89 -1.63 -21.20
N LEU A 98 -6.82 -2.44 -20.12
CA LEU A 98 -5.59 -2.97 -19.56
C LEU A 98 -5.60 -4.49 -19.51
N THR A 99 -4.56 -5.11 -20.07
CA THR A 99 -4.20 -6.49 -19.73
C THR A 99 -3.07 -6.45 -18.71
N LEU A 100 -3.39 -6.74 -17.43
CA LEU A 100 -2.39 -6.79 -16.36
C LEU A 100 -1.57 -8.09 -16.49
N THR A 101 -0.24 -7.98 -16.38
CA THR A 101 0.66 -9.13 -16.58
C THR A 101 1.48 -9.50 -15.36
N LYS A 102 1.81 -8.54 -14.49
CA LYS A 102 2.61 -8.80 -13.28
C LYS A 102 2.31 -7.75 -12.19
N GLN A 103 2.19 -8.20 -10.96
CA GLN A 103 2.19 -7.31 -9.78
C GLN A 103 3.62 -6.89 -9.43
N ILE A 104 3.81 -5.62 -9.08
CA ILE A 104 5.08 -5.06 -8.62
C ILE A 104 4.90 -4.75 -7.14
N TYR A 105 5.55 -5.52 -6.30
CA TYR A 105 5.55 -5.40 -4.85
C TYR A 105 6.91 -5.81 -4.29
N ASP A 106 7.19 -5.39 -3.06
CA ASP A 106 8.40 -5.78 -2.33
C ASP A 106 8.01 -6.17 -0.90
N ASN A 107 8.01 -7.46 -0.63
CA ASN A 107 7.64 -8.01 0.67
C ASN A 107 8.70 -7.80 1.77
N THR A 108 9.83 -7.21 1.45
CA THR A 108 10.83 -6.73 2.42
C THR A 108 10.53 -5.31 2.89
N CYS A 109 9.78 -4.54 2.10
CA CYS A 109 9.40 -3.17 2.44
C CYS A 109 8.63 -3.13 3.77
N ARG A 110 9.14 -2.34 4.71
CA ARG A 110 8.56 -2.12 6.03
C ARG A 110 8.77 -0.67 6.43
N TYR A 111 7.71 -0.02 6.84
CA TYR A 111 7.78 1.32 7.42
C TYR A 111 8.13 1.24 8.89
N SER A 112 8.91 2.21 9.37
CA SER A 112 9.16 2.39 10.80
C SER A 112 7.86 2.73 11.53
N LYS A 113 7.88 2.67 12.87
CA LYS A 113 6.74 3.12 13.68
C LYS A 113 6.42 4.58 13.38
N ALA A 114 7.44 5.45 13.41
CA ALA A 114 7.29 6.89 13.15
C ALA A 114 6.70 7.18 11.77
N ASP A 115 7.19 6.51 10.71
CA ASP A 115 6.69 6.70 9.34
C ASP A 115 5.23 6.27 9.19
N ALA A 116 4.89 5.10 9.75
CA ALA A 116 3.54 4.58 9.66
C ALA A 116 2.54 5.48 10.41
N GLU A 117 2.91 5.96 11.61
CA GLU A 117 2.10 6.90 12.39
C GLU A 117 1.97 8.26 11.70
N ALA A 118 3.08 8.84 11.24
CA ALA A 118 3.07 10.10 10.50
C ALA A 118 2.16 10.03 9.28
N TYR A 119 2.24 8.93 8.54
CA TYR A 119 1.41 8.74 7.37
C TYR A 119 -0.10 8.67 7.69
N VAL A 120 -0.53 7.77 8.58
CA VAL A 120 -1.97 7.59 8.86
C VAL A 120 -2.58 8.82 9.54
N ASN A 121 -1.80 9.55 10.35
CA ASN A 121 -2.22 10.78 11.01
C ASN A 121 -2.35 11.94 10.01
N LYS A 122 -1.38 12.12 9.10
CA LYS A 122 -1.45 13.10 8.01
C LYS A 122 -2.62 12.82 7.07
N GLU A 123 -2.88 11.55 6.75
CA GLU A 123 -4.00 11.15 5.90
C GLU A 123 -5.37 11.37 6.54
N GLY A 124 -5.41 11.55 7.84
CA GLY A 124 -6.63 11.84 8.58
C GLY A 124 -7.63 10.68 8.57
N PHE A 125 -7.17 9.44 8.49
CA PHE A 125 -8.06 8.28 8.57
C PHE A 125 -8.84 8.30 9.88
N ALA A 126 -10.16 8.12 9.80
CA ALA A 126 -11.03 7.99 10.96
C ALA A 126 -11.56 6.56 11.05
N SER A 127 -11.75 6.06 12.26
CA SER A 127 -12.42 4.80 12.54
C SER A 127 -13.55 5.03 13.55
N PRO A 128 -14.68 4.34 13.44
CA PRO A 128 -15.73 4.37 14.46
C PRO A 128 -15.29 3.77 15.81
N THR A 129 -14.18 3.04 15.83
CA THR A 129 -13.59 2.44 17.02
C THR A 129 -12.23 3.06 17.31
N GLU A 130 -11.65 2.78 18.47
CA GLU A 130 -10.28 3.16 18.81
C GLU A 130 -9.20 2.39 18.03
N TRP A 131 -9.57 1.63 17.01
CA TRP A 131 -8.69 0.81 16.20
C TRP A 131 -8.76 1.20 14.72
N LEU A 132 -7.58 1.19 14.06
CA LEU A 132 -7.43 1.35 12.62
C LEU A 132 -6.58 0.20 12.08
N PHE A 133 -7.06 -0.46 11.04
CA PHE A 133 -6.33 -1.51 10.33
C PHE A 133 -5.92 -1.00 8.95
N TRP A 134 -4.63 -0.90 8.71
CA TRP A 134 -4.07 -0.53 7.40
C TRP A 134 -3.32 -1.70 6.78
N CYS A 135 -3.74 -2.13 5.60
CA CYS A 135 -3.04 -3.11 4.76
C CYS A 135 -2.29 -2.42 3.63
N ASN A 136 -0.97 -2.41 3.71
CA ASN A 136 -0.11 -2.02 2.60
C ASN A 136 0.21 -3.23 1.73
N LYS A 137 -0.38 -3.27 0.53
CA LYS A 137 -0.22 -4.37 -0.42
C LYS A 137 1.18 -4.42 -1.03
N TYR A 138 1.86 -3.29 -1.20
CA TYR A 138 3.22 -3.26 -1.73
C TYR A 138 4.18 -4.01 -0.82
N GLY A 139 4.15 -3.74 0.48
CA GLY A 139 5.01 -4.39 1.47
C GLY A 139 4.49 -5.75 1.95
N GLN A 140 3.31 -6.18 1.52
CA GLN A 140 2.62 -7.37 2.04
C GLN A 140 2.59 -7.38 3.57
N ARG A 141 2.15 -6.22 4.14
CA ARG A 141 2.10 -5.98 5.59
C ARG A 141 0.81 -5.31 6.01
N VAL A 142 0.40 -5.62 7.21
CA VAL A 142 -0.64 -4.88 7.92
C VAL A 142 -0.03 -4.14 9.09
N TYR A 143 -0.53 -2.93 9.31
CA TYR A 143 -0.20 -2.03 10.41
C TYR A 143 -1.48 -1.78 11.17
N ILE A 144 -1.47 -2.03 12.48
CA ILE A 144 -2.65 -1.90 13.32
C ILE A 144 -2.37 -0.84 14.37
N PHE A 145 -3.25 0.15 14.43
CA PHE A 145 -3.10 1.32 15.29
C PHE A 145 -4.22 1.38 16.31
N LYS A 146 -3.94 1.99 17.46
CA LYS A 146 -4.90 2.38 18.49
C LYS A 146 -4.88 3.90 18.64
N GLY A 147 -6.05 4.51 18.87
CA GLY A 147 -6.18 5.96 19.03
C GLY A 147 -7.37 6.53 18.29
N SER A 148 -7.21 7.69 17.69
CA SER A 148 -8.26 8.40 16.95
C SER A 148 -7.68 9.15 15.74
N LYS A 149 -8.54 9.75 14.91
CA LYS A 149 -8.14 10.55 13.76
C LYS A 149 -7.11 11.62 14.17
N GLY A 150 -5.95 11.61 13.53
CA GLY A 150 -4.84 12.52 13.78
C GLY A 150 -3.94 12.14 14.98
N ALA A 151 -4.30 11.08 15.74
CA ALA A 151 -3.58 10.63 16.93
C ALA A 151 -3.44 9.10 17.00
N TRP A 152 -3.24 8.46 15.85
CA TRP A 152 -3.02 7.01 15.75
C TRP A 152 -1.63 6.62 16.22
N VAL A 153 -1.55 5.62 17.10
CA VAL A 153 -0.31 5.04 17.63
C VAL A 153 -0.21 3.58 17.21
N LEU A 154 0.88 3.21 16.54
CA LEU A 154 1.11 1.86 16.02
C LEU A 154 1.26 0.84 17.15
N GLN A 155 0.44 -0.20 17.13
CA GLN A 155 0.44 -1.29 18.09
C GLN A 155 1.14 -2.54 17.56
N LYS A 156 0.84 -2.93 16.31
CA LYS A 156 1.36 -4.17 15.71
C LYS A 156 1.62 -4.00 14.22
N VAL A 157 2.63 -4.73 13.76
CA VAL A 157 2.92 -4.94 12.34
C VAL A 157 2.99 -6.44 12.08
N PHE A 158 2.22 -6.93 11.11
CA PHE A 158 2.26 -8.32 10.70
C PHE A 158 2.53 -8.45 9.21
N ARG A 159 3.20 -9.53 8.80
CA ARG A 159 3.22 -9.95 7.38
C ARG A 159 1.82 -10.45 7.00
N CYS A 160 1.43 -10.17 5.77
CA CYS A 160 0.17 -10.67 5.21
C CYS A 160 0.36 -11.25 3.81
N GLY A 161 -0.66 -11.89 3.30
CA GLY A 161 -0.85 -12.21 1.89
C GLY A 161 -2.09 -11.48 1.39
N THR A 162 -2.07 -10.98 0.16
CA THR A 162 -3.17 -10.20 -0.42
C THR A 162 -3.67 -10.81 -1.73
N GLY A 163 -4.61 -10.15 -2.41
CA GLY A 163 -5.18 -10.61 -3.66
C GLY A 163 -4.16 -10.74 -4.79
N ILE A 164 -4.29 -11.79 -5.60
CA ILE A 164 -3.55 -11.99 -6.84
C ILE A 164 -4.01 -11.02 -7.93
N ILE A 165 -3.24 -10.91 -9.02
CA ILE A 165 -3.46 -9.93 -10.10
C ILE A 165 -4.86 -9.98 -10.73
N THR A 166 -5.48 -11.15 -10.79
CA THR A 166 -6.82 -11.35 -11.36
C THR A 166 -7.95 -11.00 -10.39
N SER A 167 -7.65 -10.81 -9.11
CA SER A 167 -8.63 -10.63 -8.03
C SER A 167 -8.30 -9.42 -7.16
N ASP A 168 -8.04 -8.25 -7.76
CA ASP A 168 -7.70 -7.02 -7.04
C ASP A 168 -8.95 -6.27 -6.53
N GLN A 169 -9.78 -6.95 -5.75
CA GLN A 169 -11.04 -6.39 -5.28
C GLN A 169 -10.95 -5.65 -3.93
N GLY A 170 -9.89 -5.88 -3.15
CA GLY A 170 -9.80 -5.42 -1.78
C GLY A 170 -9.35 -3.97 -1.57
N VAL A 171 -9.02 -3.20 -2.64
CA VAL A 171 -8.52 -1.83 -2.49
C VAL A 171 -9.63 -0.86 -2.12
N GLY A 172 -9.47 -0.15 -1.03
CA GLY A 172 -10.43 0.88 -0.60
C GLY A 172 -10.11 1.48 0.76
N PHE A 173 -10.67 2.67 1.00
CA PHE A 173 -10.44 3.47 2.20
C PHE A 173 -11.65 3.54 3.12
N SER A 174 -12.75 2.84 2.77
CA SER A 174 -14.03 2.98 3.46
C SER A 174 -14.58 1.68 4.02
N TRP A 175 -13.78 0.63 4.02
CA TRP A 175 -14.17 -0.66 4.55
C TRP A 175 -14.22 -0.65 6.08
N LYS A 176 -15.10 -1.49 6.67
CA LYS A 176 -15.20 -1.72 8.10
C LYS A 176 -15.42 -3.21 8.36
N ILE A 177 -14.89 -3.71 9.48
CA ILE A 177 -15.20 -5.07 9.92
C ILE A 177 -16.69 -5.08 10.32
N TRP A 178 -17.51 -5.84 9.59
CA TRP A 178 -18.94 -5.90 9.84
C TRP A 178 -19.41 -7.24 10.42
N ASN A 179 -18.59 -8.31 10.31
CA ASN A 179 -18.87 -9.61 10.92
C ASN A 179 -17.57 -10.34 11.27
N LYS A 180 -17.63 -11.26 12.26
CA LYS A 180 -16.50 -12.07 12.72
C LYS A 180 -16.95 -13.50 12.99
N ASP A 181 -16.25 -14.48 12.40
CA ASP A 181 -16.50 -15.92 12.55
C ASP A 181 -15.21 -16.64 12.93
N LYS A 182 -15.19 -17.46 13.99
CA LYS A 182 -14.03 -18.30 14.32
C LYS A 182 -13.70 -19.29 13.20
N ALA A 183 -14.73 -19.80 12.53
CA ALA A 183 -14.63 -20.66 11.35
C ALA A 183 -15.76 -20.30 10.38
N PHE A 184 -15.40 -19.82 9.19
CA PHE A 184 -16.32 -19.50 8.10
C PHE A 184 -16.15 -20.52 6.98
N LYS A 185 -17.19 -21.27 6.67
CA LYS A 185 -17.20 -22.24 5.57
C LYS A 185 -17.45 -21.50 4.25
N GLY A 186 -16.37 -21.14 3.59
CA GLY A 186 -16.43 -20.56 2.25
C GLY A 186 -16.65 -21.61 1.16
N PRO A 187 -16.89 -21.17 -0.08
CA PRO A 187 -17.21 -22.10 -1.20
C PRO A 187 -16.05 -23.05 -1.56
N ARG A 188 -14.84 -22.73 -1.20
CA ARG A 188 -13.63 -23.50 -1.56
C ARG A 188 -12.84 -24.02 -0.36
N VAL A 189 -12.91 -23.31 0.77
CA VAL A 189 -12.08 -23.59 1.95
C VAL A 189 -12.70 -22.99 3.20
N THR A 190 -12.53 -23.66 4.33
CA THR A 190 -12.88 -23.08 5.64
C THR A 190 -11.81 -22.02 6.02
N GLN A 191 -12.28 -20.82 6.25
CA GLN A 191 -11.45 -19.71 6.72
C GLN A 191 -11.58 -19.60 8.24
N TYR A 192 -10.45 -19.57 8.94
CA TYR A 192 -10.42 -19.47 10.40
C TYR A 192 -10.05 -18.05 10.83
N TRP A 193 -10.64 -17.59 11.95
CA TRP A 193 -10.44 -16.26 12.52
C TRP A 193 -10.79 -15.17 11.50
N ASN A 194 -11.96 -15.35 10.90
CA ASN A 194 -12.44 -14.56 9.78
C ASN A 194 -13.09 -13.28 10.26
N MET A 195 -12.70 -12.15 9.67
CA MET A 195 -13.26 -10.82 9.88
C MET A 195 -13.67 -10.26 8.51
N HIS A 196 -14.95 -10.23 8.24
CA HIS A 196 -15.49 -9.71 6.97
C HIS A 196 -15.45 -8.18 6.96
N TYR A 197 -14.88 -7.59 5.90
CA TYR A 197 -14.73 -6.13 5.80
C TYR A 197 -15.30 -5.52 4.51
N SER A 198 -15.42 -6.27 3.44
CA SER A 198 -16.10 -5.80 2.23
C SER A 198 -17.58 -6.22 2.21
N SER A 199 -18.27 -6.09 1.08
CA SER A 199 -19.67 -6.52 0.94
C SER A 199 -19.88 -8.00 1.36
N PRO A 200 -21.10 -8.40 1.73
CA PRO A 200 -21.43 -9.80 2.00
C PRO A 200 -20.95 -10.73 0.87
N GLY A 201 -20.30 -11.83 1.22
CA GLY A 201 -19.65 -12.74 0.25
C GLY A 201 -18.33 -12.21 -0.36
N GLY A 202 -17.88 -11.01 0.01
CA GLY A 202 -16.66 -10.39 -0.47
C GLY A 202 -15.42 -10.76 0.34
N ASN A 203 -14.51 -9.78 0.49
CA ASN A 203 -13.21 -10.03 1.09
C ASN A 203 -13.25 -9.98 2.62
N SER A 204 -12.35 -10.75 3.22
CA SER A 204 -12.17 -10.83 4.67
C SER A 204 -10.69 -10.85 5.05
N ILE A 205 -10.43 -10.62 6.34
CA ILE A 205 -9.14 -10.85 6.98
C ILE A 205 -9.24 -12.21 7.67
N HIS A 206 -8.33 -13.14 7.38
CA HIS A 206 -8.40 -14.49 7.94
C HIS A 206 -7.02 -15.15 8.06
N LYS A 207 -6.93 -16.30 8.75
CA LYS A 207 -5.71 -17.13 8.76
C LYS A 207 -5.40 -17.64 7.35
N GLY A 208 -4.15 -17.48 6.89
CA GLY A 208 -3.72 -17.99 5.58
C GLY A 208 -2.24 -17.79 5.30
N GLY A 209 -1.86 -17.98 4.04
CA GLY A 209 -0.50 -17.78 3.54
C GLY A 209 -0.08 -16.31 3.55
N ILE A 210 1.19 -16.04 3.86
CA ILE A 210 1.72 -14.68 4.02
C ILE A 210 2.94 -14.44 3.12
N GLY A 211 3.27 -13.16 2.93
CA GLY A 211 4.50 -12.70 2.25
C GLY A 211 4.40 -12.59 0.73
N LYS A 212 3.28 -12.94 0.14
CA LYS A 212 3.03 -12.77 -1.31
C LYS A 212 1.53 -12.66 -1.59
N PRO A 213 1.14 -12.05 -2.73
CA PRO A 213 -0.23 -12.14 -3.21
C PRO A 213 -0.61 -13.60 -3.49
N SER A 214 -1.65 -14.10 -2.82
CA SER A 214 -2.06 -15.51 -2.89
C SER A 214 -3.55 -15.75 -2.68
N THR A 215 -4.34 -14.69 -2.49
CA THR A 215 -5.78 -14.77 -2.24
C THR A 215 -6.58 -14.24 -3.42
N HIS A 216 -7.91 -14.36 -3.36
CA HIS A 216 -8.84 -13.75 -4.32
C HIS A 216 -9.33 -12.35 -3.89
N GLY A 217 -8.55 -11.65 -3.04
CA GLY A 217 -8.85 -10.29 -2.55
C GLY A 217 -8.82 -10.18 -1.03
N CYS A 218 -8.90 -11.29 -0.31
CA CYS A 218 -8.78 -11.34 1.14
C CYS A 218 -7.39 -10.91 1.62
N ILE A 219 -7.29 -10.57 2.90
CA ILE A 219 -6.03 -10.33 3.60
C ILE A 219 -5.76 -11.55 4.48
N ALA A 220 -4.80 -12.37 4.07
CA ALA A 220 -4.37 -13.53 4.83
C ALA A 220 -3.32 -13.13 5.88
N LEU A 221 -3.48 -13.60 7.11
CA LEU A 221 -2.56 -13.42 8.22
C LEU A 221 -2.01 -14.76 8.71
N GLY A 222 -0.80 -14.79 9.23
CA GLY A 222 -0.28 -15.95 9.95
C GLY A 222 -1.15 -16.26 11.18
N LYS A 223 -1.19 -17.53 11.62
CA LYS A 223 -2.12 -18.00 12.69
C LYS A 223 -2.14 -17.10 13.94
N LYS A 224 -0.96 -16.80 14.52
CA LYS A 224 -0.87 -15.93 15.71
C LYS A 224 -1.41 -14.52 15.46
N ALA A 225 -1.10 -13.95 14.30
CA ALA A 225 -1.56 -12.61 13.91
C ALA A 225 -3.08 -12.56 13.66
N ALA A 226 -3.64 -13.60 13.02
CA ALA A 226 -5.07 -13.71 12.77
C ALA A 226 -5.86 -13.83 14.09
N ILE A 227 -5.39 -14.65 15.03
CA ILE A 227 -6.00 -14.79 16.37
C ILE A 227 -5.95 -13.46 17.11
N TRP A 228 -4.77 -12.82 17.16
CA TRP A 228 -4.60 -11.54 17.84
C TRP A 228 -5.54 -10.46 17.25
N ALA A 229 -5.55 -10.31 15.94
CA ALA A 229 -6.41 -9.33 15.26
C ALA A 229 -7.90 -9.64 15.49
N PHE A 230 -8.29 -10.91 15.44
CA PHE A 230 -9.66 -11.33 15.69
C PHE A 230 -10.13 -10.98 17.12
N ILE A 231 -9.27 -11.14 18.13
CA ILE A 231 -9.60 -10.81 19.53
C ILE A 231 -9.65 -9.29 19.72
N MET A 232 -8.64 -8.58 19.24
CA MET A 232 -8.43 -7.17 19.57
C MET A 232 -9.27 -6.19 18.76
N LEU A 233 -9.58 -6.50 17.49
CA LEU A 233 -10.30 -5.56 16.62
C LEU A 233 -11.81 -5.77 16.74
N PRO A 234 -12.57 -4.78 17.26
CA PRO A 234 -14.03 -4.89 17.34
C PRO A 234 -14.70 -4.73 15.97
N LEU A 235 -15.99 -5.03 15.91
CA LEU A 235 -16.83 -4.66 14.77
C LEU A 235 -16.76 -3.15 14.53
N ASN A 236 -16.98 -2.74 13.30
CA ASN A 236 -16.84 -1.37 12.82
C ASN A 236 -15.42 -0.80 12.79
N THR A 237 -14.38 -1.56 13.18
CA THR A 237 -13.00 -1.12 12.96
C THR A 237 -12.77 -0.80 11.48
N ARG A 238 -12.24 0.38 11.19
CA ARG A 238 -11.91 0.81 9.84
C ARG A 238 -10.79 -0.05 9.26
N VAL A 239 -11.01 -0.53 8.03
CA VAL A 239 -10.02 -1.26 7.22
C VAL A 239 -9.65 -0.43 6.01
N VAL A 240 -8.37 -0.07 5.89
CA VAL A 240 -7.80 0.68 4.76
C VAL A 240 -6.87 -0.27 4.00
N VAL A 241 -7.06 -0.38 2.68
CA VAL A 241 -6.29 -1.30 1.82
C VAL A 241 -5.77 -0.59 0.57
N PHE A 242 -4.48 -0.60 0.33
CA PHE A 242 -3.86 -0.09 -0.91
C PHE A 242 -2.42 -0.56 -1.12
#